data_902839e1e038238ddaa657c44bb2d987
#
_entry.id   902839e1e038238ddaa657c44bb2d987
#
_cell.length_a   1.000
_cell.length_b   1.000
_cell.length_c   1.000
_cell.angle_alpha   90.00
_cell.angle_beta   90.00
_cell.angle_gamma   90.00
#
_symmetry.space_group_name_H-M   'P 1'
#
loop_
_entity.id
_entity.type
_entity.pdbx_description
1 polymer ?
#
loop_
_entity_poly.entity_id
_entity_poly.type
_entity_poly.pdbx_seq_one_letter_code
_entity_poly.pdbx_strand_id
1 'polypeptide(L)'
;MEISIENIKKLIVLADVVIDVEKIDVNKSLVEQGIDSLEFVNICLVIEETFGIKIPDEDLEDLNTINNIIDYVRSKSNLNQI
;
A
#
# COMPACT_ATOMS: atom_id res chain seq x y z
N MET A 1 12.49 4.05 4.96
CA MET A 1 12.38 3.10 3.83
C MET A 1 12.08 3.87 2.56
N GLU A 2 12.73 3.52 1.49
CA GLU A 2 12.50 4.16 0.21
C GLU A 2 11.18 3.70 -0.42
N ILE A 3 10.47 4.61 -1.08
CA ILE A 3 9.19 4.31 -1.73
C ILE A 3 9.47 3.70 -3.10
N SER A 4 9.23 2.39 -3.24
CA SER A 4 9.44 1.66 -4.49
C SER A 4 8.48 0.48 -4.56
N ILE A 5 8.31 -0.08 -5.76
CA ILE A 5 7.45 -1.27 -5.95
C ILE A 5 7.95 -2.41 -5.07
N GLU A 6 9.25 -2.66 -5.04
CA GLU A 6 9.81 -3.73 -4.23
C GLU A 6 9.55 -3.54 -2.75
N ASN A 7 9.72 -2.32 -2.24
CA ASN A 7 9.50 -2.05 -0.83
C ASN A 7 8.03 -2.13 -0.46
N ILE A 8 7.13 -1.68 -1.33
CA ILE A 8 5.70 -1.84 -1.08
C ILE A 8 5.33 -3.32 -1.04
N LYS A 9 5.88 -4.14 -1.93
CA LYS A 9 5.66 -5.59 -1.89
C LYS A 9 6.14 -6.21 -0.59
N LYS A 10 7.28 -5.77 -0.06
CA LYS A 10 7.78 -6.23 1.24
C LYS A 10 6.80 -5.88 2.36
N LEU A 11 6.20 -4.70 2.31
CA LEU A 11 5.22 -4.29 3.31
C LEU A 11 3.94 -5.13 3.20
N ILE A 12 3.55 -5.50 1.99
CA ILE A 12 2.40 -6.38 1.79
C ILE A 12 2.66 -7.75 2.44
N VAL A 13 3.87 -8.28 2.30
CA VAL A 13 4.25 -9.52 2.97
C VAL A 13 4.15 -9.37 4.50
N LEU A 14 4.57 -8.23 5.03
CA LEU A 14 4.49 -7.98 6.47
C LEU A 14 3.04 -7.90 6.97
N ALA A 15 2.11 -7.55 6.10
CA ALA A 15 0.69 -7.53 6.44
C ALA A 15 0.04 -8.91 6.45
N ASP A 16 0.84 -9.96 6.22
CA ASP A 16 0.43 -11.35 6.34
C ASP A 16 -0.70 -11.75 5.38
N VAL A 17 -0.59 -11.31 4.14
CA VAL A 17 -1.54 -11.70 3.10
C VAL A 17 -1.21 -13.10 2.58
N VAL A 18 -2.22 -13.79 2.06
CA VAL A 18 -2.06 -15.19 1.61
C VAL A 18 -1.59 -15.34 0.17
N ILE A 19 -1.70 -14.30 -0.64
CA ILE A 19 -1.31 -14.38 -2.06
C ILE A 19 0.20 -14.19 -2.24
N ASP A 20 0.71 -14.69 -3.35
CA ASP A 20 2.12 -14.53 -3.72
C ASP A 20 2.36 -13.12 -4.26
N VAL A 21 3.10 -12.29 -3.51
CA VAL A 21 3.34 -10.90 -3.89
C VAL A 21 4.10 -10.76 -5.21
N GLU A 22 4.89 -11.76 -5.59
CA GLU A 22 5.61 -11.72 -6.86
C GLU A 22 4.67 -11.76 -8.06
N LYS A 23 3.45 -12.26 -7.87
CA LYS A 23 2.44 -12.36 -8.93
C LYS A 23 1.51 -11.17 -8.98
N ILE A 24 1.65 -10.21 -8.08
CA ILE A 24 0.78 -9.04 -8.05
C ILE A 24 1.08 -8.14 -9.24
N ASP A 25 0.03 -7.80 -10.00
CA ASP A 25 0.12 -6.80 -11.06
C ASP A 25 0.00 -5.41 -10.42
N VAL A 26 1.00 -4.56 -10.61
CA VAL A 26 1.07 -3.25 -9.95
C VAL A 26 0.04 -2.25 -10.48
N ASN A 27 -0.58 -2.55 -11.61
CA ASN A 27 -1.58 -1.67 -12.25
C ASN A 27 -3.01 -2.15 -12.05
N LYS A 28 -3.21 -3.27 -11.35
CA LYS A 28 -4.55 -3.82 -11.13
C LYS A 28 -4.94 -3.73 -9.67
N SER A 29 -6.26 -3.70 -9.43
CA SER A 29 -6.79 -3.65 -8.08
C SER A 29 -6.31 -4.85 -7.25
N LEU A 30 -5.79 -4.56 -6.07
CA LEU A 30 -5.32 -5.60 -5.15
C LEU A 30 -6.45 -6.52 -4.72
N VAL A 31 -7.65 -5.95 -4.48
CA VAL A 31 -8.82 -6.74 -4.08
C VAL A 31 -9.23 -7.71 -5.20
N GLU A 32 -9.18 -7.27 -6.45
CA GLU A 32 -9.50 -8.13 -7.59
C GLU A 32 -8.50 -9.26 -7.75
N GLN A 33 -7.28 -9.09 -7.24
CA GLN A 33 -6.23 -10.09 -7.35
C GLN A 33 -6.23 -11.08 -6.19
N GLY A 34 -7.19 -10.98 -5.28
CA GLY A 34 -7.35 -11.96 -4.20
C GLY A 34 -7.04 -11.45 -2.81
N ILE A 35 -6.72 -10.18 -2.65
CA ILE A 35 -6.52 -9.57 -1.33
C ILE A 35 -7.89 -9.15 -0.80
N ASP A 36 -8.32 -9.71 0.33
CA ASP A 36 -9.62 -9.32 0.88
C ASP A 36 -9.57 -7.97 1.57
N SER A 37 -10.75 -7.45 1.95
CA SER A 37 -10.86 -6.11 2.54
C SER A 37 -10.07 -5.97 3.83
N LEU A 38 -10.06 -7.01 4.65
CA LEU A 38 -9.35 -6.98 5.93
C LEU A 38 -7.84 -6.98 5.71
N GLU A 39 -7.36 -7.80 4.78
CA GLU A 39 -5.94 -7.80 4.39
C GLU A 39 -5.53 -6.43 3.84
N PHE A 40 -6.39 -5.82 3.04
CA PHE A 40 -6.12 -4.50 2.48
C PHE A 40 -5.96 -3.44 3.57
N VAL A 41 -6.83 -3.46 4.58
CA VAL A 41 -6.73 -2.54 5.71
C VAL A 41 -5.42 -2.77 6.47
N ASN A 42 -5.02 -4.03 6.65
CA ASN A 42 -3.75 -4.35 7.31
C ASN A 42 -2.56 -3.81 6.52
N ILE A 43 -2.59 -3.91 5.19
CA ILE A 43 -1.55 -3.34 4.33
C ILE A 43 -1.46 -1.83 4.57
N CYS A 44 -2.59 -1.15 4.61
CA CYS A 44 -2.60 0.29 4.83
C CYS A 44 -2.05 0.67 6.20
N LEU A 45 -2.35 -0.11 7.23
CA LEU A 45 -1.80 0.13 8.58
C LEU A 45 -0.27 -0.02 8.60
N VAL A 46 0.26 -1.05 7.93
CA VAL A 46 1.70 -1.25 7.84
C VAL A 46 2.36 -0.07 7.11
N ILE A 47 1.73 0.43 6.05
CA ILE A 47 2.22 1.58 5.30
C ILE A 47 2.24 2.83 6.19
N GLU A 48 1.16 3.08 6.92
CA GLU A 48 1.11 4.22 7.84
C GLU A 48 2.25 4.20 8.84
N GLU A 49 2.48 3.04 9.45
CA GLU A 49 3.54 2.90 10.45
C GLU A 49 4.93 3.04 9.85
N THR A 50 5.14 2.47 8.67
CA THR A 50 6.46 2.48 8.03
C THR A 50 6.87 3.87 7.58
N PHE A 51 5.96 4.64 7.00
CA PHE A 51 6.26 5.94 6.44
C PHE A 51 5.87 7.11 7.32
N GLY A 52 5.25 6.83 8.47
CA GLY A 52 4.84 7.87 9.40
C GLY A 52 3.76 8.79 8.86
N ILE A 53 2.82 8.25 8.10
CA ILE A 53 1.73 9.00 7.50
C ILE A 53 0.38 8.52 8.02
N LYS A 54 -0.66 9.29 7.76
CA LYS A 54 -2.03 8.91 8.08
C LYS A 54 -2.80 8.69 6.79
N ILE A 55 -3.60 7.61 6.76
CA ILE A 55 -4.45 7.31 5.62
C ILE A 55 -5.91 7.35 6.12
N PRO A 56 -6.64 8.45 5.87
CA PRO A 56 -8.05 8.51 6.26
C PRO A 56 -8.87 7.45 5.53
N ASP A 57 -9.96 7.00 6.14
CA ASP A 57 -10.83 5.98 5.55
C ASP A 57 -11.33 6.38 4.16
N GLU A 58 -11.62 7.66 3.97
CA GLU A 58 -12.10 8.19 2.69
C GLU A 58 -11.07 8.08 1.56
N ASP A 59 -9.78 7.96 1.91
CA ASP A 59 -8.70 7.82 0.93
C ASP A 59 -8.41 6.36 0.57
N LEU A 60 -8.96 5.41 1.30
CA LEU A 60 -8.68 3.98 1.05
C LEU A 60 -9.07 3.56 -0.37
N GLU A 61 -10.12 4.13 -0.92
CA GLU A 61 -10.56 3.82 -2.28
C GLU A 61 -9.54 4.24 -3.35
N ASP A 62 -8.71 5.22 -3.01
CA ASP A 62 -7.69 5.73 -3.94
C ASP A 62 -6.43 4.85 -3.95
N LEU A 63 -6.35 3.85 -3.08
CA LEU A 63 -5.17 3.01 -2.91
C LEU A 63 -5.36 1.61 -3.51
N ASN A 64 -6.10 1.51 -4.60
CA ASN A 64 -6.50 0.23 -5.18
C ASN A 64 -5.35 -0.58 -5.76
N THR A 65 -4.31 0.06 -6.24
CA THR A 65 -3.19 -0.59 -6.91
C THR A 65 -1.88 -0.23 -6.21
N ILE A 66 -0.84 -1.03 -6.45
CA ILE A 66 0.49 -0.71 -5.91
C ILE A 66 0.97 0.65 -6.41
N ASN A 67 0.74 0.95 -7.70
CA ASN A 67 1.15 2.25 -8.24
C ASN A 67 0.43 3.41 -7.55
N ASN A 68 -0.86 3.24 -7.26
CA ASN A 68 -1.62 4.27 -6.52
C ASN A 68 -1.08 4.45 -5.11
N ILE A 69 -0.70 3.37 -4.45
CA ILE A 69 -0.10 3.44 -3.11
C ILE A 69 1.20 4.24 -3.17
N ILE A 70 2.05 3.96 -4.14
CA ILE A 70 3.31 4.68 -4.30
C ILE A 70 3.08 6.17 -4.48
N ASP A 71 2.17 6.53 -5.38
CA ASP A 71 1.86 7.94 -5.64
C ASP A 71 1.31 8.63 -4.39
N TYR A 72 0.43 7.95 -3.67
CA TYR A 72 -0.16 8.49 -2.44
C TYR A 72 0.93 8.74 -1.38
N VAL A 73 1.79 7.77 -1.14
CA VAL A 73 2.84 7.89 -0.13
C VAL A 73 3.82 8.98 -0.50
N ARG A 74 4.20 9.09 -1.76
CA ARG A 74 5.08 10.17 -2.22
C ARG A 74 4.48 11.52 -1.97
N SER A 75 3.19 11.69 -2.27
CA SER A 75 2.49 12.94 -2.05
C SER A 75 2.49 13.34 -0.59
N LYS A 76 2.18 12.40 0.30
CA LYS A 76 2.17 12.66 1.74
C LYS A 76 3.56 12.94 2.29
N SER A 77 4.56 12.19 1.83
CA SER A 77 5.94 12.38 2.28
C SER A 77 6.49 13.75 1.87
N ASN A 78 6.17 14.19 0.66
CA ASN A 78 6.59 15.51 0.19
C ASN A 78 5.97 16.63 1.04
N LEU A 79 4.72 16.47 1.44
CA LEU A 79 4.08 17.45 2.32
C LEU A 79 4.75 17.51 3.69
N ASN A 80 5.25 16.38 4.17
CA ASN A 80 5.89 16.30 5.48
C ASN A 80 7.32 16.85 5.49
N GLN A 81 7.90 17.10 4.33
CA GLN A 81 9.27 17.57 4.21
C GLN A 81 9.42 19.10 4.18
N ILE A 82 8.34 19.82 4.24
CA ILE A 82 8.37 21.28 4.19
C ILE A 82 8.73 21.92 5.53
#